data_ecb6c418d99a4f8b5a1188b8581455a1
#
_entry.id   ecb6c418d99a4f8b5a1188b8581455a1
#
_cell.length_a   1.000
_cell.length_b   1.000
_cell.length_c   1.000
_cell.angle_alpha   90.00
_cell.angle_beta   90.00
_cell.angle_gamma   90.00
#
_symmetry.space_group_name_H-M   'P 1'
#
loop_
_entity.id
_entity.type
_entity.pdbx_description
1 polymer ?
#
loop_
_entity_poly.entity_id
_entity_poly.type
_entity_poly.pdbx_seq_one_letter_code
_entity_poly.pdbx_strand_id
1 'polypeptide(L)'
;KQGYDMIIAVGFLMGDSTAAVAKKVPKSKFAIVDVSAAGLKGKPKNVRGIMFAEQEAGCLAGIAGATVSKTGTISSVGGLKIPPVDAFIAGYQFCAKKLKPAIITLNAYSQDFVAQDKCQEVALNQIGEGSDVVFQVAGQCGLGAITAAADSSVWGIGVDSDQAFLGTQGL
;
A
#
# COMPACT_ATOMS: atom_id res chain seq x y z
N LYS A 1 32.98 -7.32 9.18
CA LYS A 1 32.21 -7.84 10.33
C LYS A 1 32.33 -6.83 11.46
N GLN A 2 31.29 -6.04 11.71
CA GLN A 2 31.32 -4.92 12.68
C GLN A 2 30.78 -5.33 14.07
N GLY A 3 30.58 -6.65 14.32
CA GLY A 3 30.21 -7.18 15.63
C GLY A 3 28.77 -6.86 16.09
N TYR A 4 27.84 -6.56 15.17
CA TYR A 4 26.44 -6.35 15.52
C TYR A 4 25.76 -7.66 15.97
N ASP A 5 24.96 -7.58 17.03
CA ASP A 5 24.18 -8.72 17.55
C ASP A 5 22.99 -9.06 16.68
N MET A 6 22.41 -8.05 16.03
CA MET A 6 21.24 -8.16 15.13
C MET A 6 21.35 -7.18 13.98
N ILE A 7 20.83 -7.58 12.83
CA ILE A 7 20.71 -6.75 11.62
C ILE A 7 19.25 -6.65 11.28
N ILE A 8 18.73 -5.42 11.18
CA ILE A 8 17.32 -5.15 10.82
C ILE A 8 17.29 -4.55 9.43
N ALA A 9 16.69 -5.26 8.49
CA ALA A 9 16.37 -4.74 7.16
C ALA A 9 14.96 -4.11 7.19
N VAL A 10 14.80 -2.99 6.50
CA VAL A 10 13.52 -2.28 6.47
C VAL A 10 12.98 -2.24 5.05
N GLY A 11 11.75 -2.73 4.90
CA GLY A 11 11.01 -2.71 3.65
C GLY A 11 11.15 -3.99 2.80
N PHE A 12 10.08 -4.26 2.05
CA PHE A 12 9.92 -5.49 1.27
C PHE A 12 10.96 -5.67 0.15
N LEU A 13 11.50 -4.58 -0.42
CA LEU A 13 12.56 -4.65 -1.44
C LEU A 13 13.86 -5.29 -0.94
N MET A 14 14.06 -5.35 0.38
CA MET A 14 15.23 -5.98 1.00
C MET A 14 15.12 -7.49 1.16
N GLY A 15 13.98 -8.10 0.83
CA GLY A 15 13.68 -9.51 1.07
C GLY A 15 14.72 -10.47 0.51
N ASP A 16 15.00 -10.41 -0.79
CA ASP A 16 15.96 -11.30 -1.46
C ASP A 16 17.39 -11.10 -0.98
N SER A 17 17.80 -9.85 -0.80
CA SER A 17 19.13 -9.52 -0.28
C SER A 17 19.31 -10.03 1.15
N THR A 18 18.31 -9.84 2.02
CA THR A 18 18.32 -10.34 3.40
C THR A 18 18.40 -11.86 3.43
N ALA A 19 17.60 -12.55 2.61
CA ALA A 19 17.63 -14.00 2.53
C ALA A 19 18.99 -14.54 2.06
N ALA A 20 19.60 -13.89 1.05
CA ALA A 20 20.89 -14.28 0.51
C ALA A 20 22.02 -14.10 1.52
N VAL A 21 22.04 -12.98 2.25
CA VAL A 21 23.06 -12.71 3.28
C VAL A 21 22.86 -13.59 4.50
N ALA A 22 21.63 -13.77 4.97
CA ALA A 22 21.33 -14.60 6.14
C ALA A 22 21.83 -16.05 5.98
N LYS A 23 21.72 -16.62 4.78
CA LYS A 23 22.26 -17.95 4.46
C LYS A 23 23.79 -18.02 4.56
N LYS A 24 24.49 -16.94 4.18
CA LYS A 24 25.96 -16.90 4.21
C LYS A 24 26.51 -16.75 5.62
N VAL A 25 25.72 -16.19 6.54
CA VAL A 25 26.12 -15.93 7.93
C VAL A 25 25.11 -16.49 8.93
N PRO A 26 24.97 -17.82 9.03
CA PRO A 26 23.90 -18.48 9.78
C PRO A 26 23.91 -18.21 11.29
N LYS A 27 25.05 -17.75 11.84
CA LYS A 27 25.21 -17.39 13.26
C LYS A 27 24.70 -15.97 13.58
N SER A 28 24.54 -15.09 12.57
CA SER A 28 23.99 -13.74 12.75
C SER A 28 22.48 -13.78 12.77
N LYS A 29 21.87 -12.90 13.55
CA LYS A 29 20.41 -12.75 13.65
C LYS A 29 19.94 -11.62 12.74
N PHE A 30 18.81 -11.84 12.08
CA PHE A 30 18.18 -10.85 11.19
C PHE A 30 16.72 -10.65 11.55
N ALA A 31 16.26 -9.42 11.41
CA ALA A 31 14.84 -9.10 11.29
C ALA A 31 14.61 -8.35 9.97
N ILE A 32 13.41 -8.46 9.43
CA ILE A 32 13.00 -7.71 8.24
C ILE A 32 11.59 -7.20 8.41
N VAL A 33 11.40 -5.91 8.13
CA VAL A 33 10.10 -5.24 8.19
C VAL A 33 9.37 -5.44 6.86
N ASP A 34 8.05 -5.62 6.90
CA ASP A 34 7.13 -5.80 5.76
C ASP A 34 7.34 -7.08 4.94
N VAL A 35 8.06 -8.06 5.48
CA VAL A 35 8.26 -9.34 4.78
C VAL A 35 8.05 -10.51 5.71
N SER A 36 7.19 -11.45 5.31
CA SER A 36 7.07 -12.72 6.02
C SER A 36 8.34 -13.55 5.85
N ALA A 37 8.97 -13.94 6.95
CA ALA A 37 10.15 -14.82 6.90
C ALA A 37 9.85 -16.16 6.19
N ALA A 38 8.60 -16.64 6.25
CA ALA A 38 8.16 -17.85 5.57
C ALA A 38 8.13 -17.71 4.04
N GLY A 39 7.96 -16.48 3.52
CA GLY A 39 7.98 -16.16 2.09
C GLY A 39 9.38 -15.96 1.51
N LEU A 40 10.40 -15.82 2.34
CA LEU A 40 11.76 -15.59 1.88
C LEU A 40 12.35 -16.82 1.16
N LYS A 41 13.11 -16.57 0.09
CA LYS A 41 13.75 -17.63 -0.70
C LYS A 41 14.67 -18.51 0.16
N GLY A 42 14.29 -19.78 0.28
CA GLY A 42 15.02 -20.78 1.07
C GLY A 42 14.85 -20.66 2.58
N LYS A 43 13.88 -19.86 3.04
CA LYS A 43 13.37 -19.81 4.42
C LYS A 43 14.49 -19.85 5.48
N PRO A 44 15.39 -18.86 5.50
CA PRO A 44 16.54 -18.88 6.43
C PRO A 44 16.03 -18.82 7.88
N LYS A 45 16.50 -19.76 8.71
CA LYS A 45 16.02 -19.92 10.10
C LYS A 45 16.45 -18.79 11.04
N ASN A 46 17.46 -18.02 10.65
CA ASN A 46 18.01 -16.90 11.39
C ASN A 46 17.41 -15.54 11.00
N VAL A 47 16.27 -15.52 10.29
CA VAL A 47 15.52 -14.32 9.95
C VAL A 47 14.15 -14.36 10.64
N ARG A 48 13.71 -13.21 11.16
CA ARG A 48 12.34 -12.97 11.64
C ARG A 48 11.69 -11.88 10.81
N GLY A 49 10.48 -12.11 10.35
CA GLY A 49 9.64 -11.09 9.72
C GLY A 49 8.88 -10.27 10.77
N ILE A 50 8.78 -8.98 10.54
CA ILE A 50 7.94 -8.04 11.29
C ILE A 50 6.84 -7.63 10.33
N MET A 51 5.61 -8.09 10.60
CA MET A 51 4.43 -7.86 9.76
C MET A 51 3.45 -6.93 10.48
N PHE A 52 2.65 -6.23 9.72
CA PHE A 52 1.58 -5.37 10.22
C PHE A 52 0.22 -5.91 9.78
N ALA A 53 -0.84 -5.33 10.34
CA ALA A 53 -2.23 -5.64 9.99
C ALA A 53 -2.75 -4.61 8.97
N GLU A 54 -2.12 -4.53 7.81
CA GLU A 54 -2.40 -3.55 6.76
C GLU A 54 -3.88 -3.54 6.35
N GLN A 55 -4.53 -4.71 6.39
CA GLN A 55 -5.95 -4.85 6.11
C GLN A 55 -6.84 -4.08 7.09
N GLU A 56 -6.39 -3.84 8.32
CA GLU A 56 -7.17 -3.06 9.30
C GLU A 56 -7.16 -1.57 8.94
N ALA A 57 -6.00 -1.03 8.59
CA ALA A 57 -5.88 0.35 8.10
C ALA A 57 -6.66 0.52 6.78
N GLY A 58 -6.51 -0.42 5.84
CA GLY A 58 -7.31 -0.46 4.62
C GLY A 58 -8.81 -0.49 4.89
N CYS A 59 -9.25 -1.26 5.89
CA CYS A 59 -10.66 -1.32 6.29
C CYS A 59 -11.18 0.05 6.76
N LEU A 60 -10.44 0.77 7.60
CA LEU A 60 -10.81 2.11 8.04
C LEU A 60 -10.91 3.09 6.87
N ALA A 61 -9.94 3.06 5.96
CA ALA A 61 -9.98 3.83 4.71
C ALA A 61 -11.22 3.49 3.87
N GLY A 62 -11.56 2.20 3.77
CA GLY A 62 -12.76 1.74 3.04
C GLY A 62 -14.07 2.22 3.64
N ILE A 63 -14.18 2.24 4.97
CA ILE A 63 -15.34 2.80 5.67
C ILE A 63 -15.43 4.31 5.41
N ALA A 64 -14.32 5.03 5.55
CA ALA A 64 -14.27 6.47 5.29
C ALA A 64 -14.68 6.78 3.84
N GLY A 65 -14.03 6.14 2.86
CA GLY A 65 -14.33 6.33 1.44
C GLY A 65 -15.77 6.01 1.09
N ALA A 66 -16.29 4.88 1.56
CA ALA A 66 -17.69 4.52 1.33
C ALA A 66 -18.67 5.51 1.97
N THR A 67 -18.30 6.12 3.10
CA THR A 67 -19.16 7.09 3.79
C THR A 67 -19.29 8.39 3.01
N VAL A 68 -18.18 8.93 2.50
CA VAL A 68 -18.15 10.23 1.81
C VAL A 68 -18.54 10.14 0.33
N SER A 69 -18.40 8.97 -0.28
CA SER A 69 -18.73 8.76 -1.69
C SER A 69 -20.18 9.08 -2.00
N LYS A 70 -20.39 9.92 -3.03
CA LYS A 70 -21.68 10.35 -3.59
C LYS A 70 -22.04 9.56 -4.84
N THR A 71 -21.04 9.15 -5.63
CA THR A 71 -21.27 8.36 -6.87
C THR A 71 -21.53 6.89 -6.57
N GLY A 72 -21.14 6.40 -5.40
CA GLY A 72 -21.16 4.99 -5.07
C GLY A 72 -20.02 4.19 -5.73
N THR A 73 -19.03 4.86 -6.31
CA THR A 73 -17.83 4.26 -6.88
C THR A 73 -16.59 4.84 -6.19
N ILE A 74 -15.75 3.96 -5.64
CA ILE A 74 -14.48 4.32 -5.00
C ILE A 74 -13.36 3.50 -5.61
N SER A 75 -12.14 3.98 -5.53
CA SER A 75 -11.01 3.32 -6.17
C SER A 75 -9.77 3.21 -5.29
N SER A 76 -8.87 2.34 -5.71
CA SER A 76 -7.54 2.22 -5.12
C SER A 76 -6.46 2.12 -6.19
N VAL A 77 -5.32 2.77 -5.94
CA VAL A 77 -4.13 2.76 -6.77
C VAL A 77 -3.02 2.06 -6.00
N GLY A 78 -2.69 0.82 -6.38
CA GLY A 78 -1.56 0.09 -5.82
C GLY A 78 -0.27 0.37 -6.58
N GLY A 79 0.86 0.29 -5.88
CA GLY A 79 2.18 0.29 -6.54
C GLY A 79 2.43 -1.06 -7.23
N LEU A 80 3.18 -1.95 -6.61
CA LEU A 80 3.35 -3.33 -7.07
C LEU A 80 2.29 -4.24 -6.42
N LYS A 81 1.92 -5.31 -7.14
CA LYS A 81 1.06 -6.35 -6.59
C LYS A 81 1.86 -7.27 -5.67
N ILE A 82 1.97 -6.89 -4.41
CA ILE A 82 2.68 -7.61 -3.37
C ILE A 82 1.81 -7.75 -2.12
N PRO A 83 2.06 -8.73 -1.23
CA PRO A 83 1.17 -9.04 -0.10
C PRO A 83 0.75 -7.86 0.78
N PRO A 84 1.63 -6.93 1.23
CA PRO A 84 1.18 -5.80 2.05
C PRO A 84 0.27 -4.83 1.28
N VAL A 85 0.57 -4.53 0.01
CA VAL A 85 -0.29 -3.67 -0.83
C VAL A 85 -1.65 -4.34 -1.06
N ASP A 86 -1.66 -5.63 -1.38
CA ASP A 86 -2.90 -6.40 -1.55
C ASP A 86 -3.73 -6.44 -0.26
N ALA A 87 -3.08 -6.51 0.92
CA ALA A 87 -3.77 -6.52 2.21
C ALA A 87 -4.50 -5.18 2.49
N PHE A 88 -3.84 -4.03 2.27
CA PHE A 88 -4.48 -2.71 2.33
C PHE A 88 -5.71 -2.63 1.43
N ILE A 89 -5.54 -3.00 0.15
CA ILE A 89 -6.60 -2.91 -0.86
C ILE A 89 -7.75 -3.87 -0.54
N ALA A 90 -7.44 -5.09 -0.09
CA ALA A 90 -8.46 -6.06 0.31
C ALA A 90 -9.29 -5.56 1.51
N GLY A 91 -8.64 -4.98 2.52
CA GLY A 91 -9.32 -4.34 3.65
C GLY A 91 -10.23 -3.21 3.21
N TYR A 92 -9.72 -2.32 2.35
CA TYR A 92 -10.47 -1.20 1.77
C TYR A 92 -11.75 -1.68 1.07
N GLN A 93 -11.62 -2.59 0.13
CA GLN A 93 -12.75 -3.12 -0.63
C GLN A 93 -13.75 -3.89 0.23
N PHE A 94 -13.25 -4.75 1.14
CA PHE A 94 -14.08 -5.56 2.00
C PHE A 94 -14.97 -4.70 2.91
N CYS A 95 -14.37 -3.75 3.62
CA CYS A 95 -15.11 -2.92 4.57
C CYS A 95 -16.02 -1.90 3.90
N ALA A 96 -15.63 -1.35 2.74
CA ALA A 96 -16.51 -0.52 1.93
C ALA A 96 -17.78 -1.28 1.52
N LYS A 97 -17.64 -2.50 0.99
CA LYS A 97 -18.77 -3.37 0.62
C LYS A 97 -19.58 -3.86 1.81
N LYS A 98 -18.93 -4.06 2.96
CA LYS A 98 -19.62 -4.42 4.20
C LYS A 98 -20.54 -3.29 4.66
N LEU A 99 -20.09 -2.03 4.53
CA LEU A 99 -20.87 -0.84 4.90
C LEU A 99 -21.95 -0.53 3.86
N LYS A 100 -21.60 -0.53 2.58
CA LYS A 100 -22.50 -0.27 1.46
C LYS A 100 -22.39 -1.41 0.43
N PRO A 101 -23.25 -2.43 0.48
CA PRO A 101 -23.13 -3.62 -0.40
C PRO A 101 -23.15 -3.31 -1.90
N ALA A 102 -23.81 -2.23 -2.31
CA ALA A 102 -23.91 -1.81 -3.71
C ALA A 102 -22.72 -0.98 -4.20
N ILE A 103 -21.74 -0.66 -3.32
CA ILE A 103 -20.62 0.19 -3.70
C ILE A 103 -19.72 -0.53 -4.71
N ILE A 104 -19.31 0.20 -5.75
CA ILE A 104 -18.35 -0.27 -6.74
C ILE A 104 -16.95 0.06 -6.24
N THR A 105 -16.04 -0.91 -6.29
CA THR A 105 -14.65 -0.72 -5.92
C THR A 105 -13.75 -1.02 -7.11
N LEU A 106 -13.11 0.01 -7.66
CA LEU A 106 -12.12 -0.11 -8.72
C LEU A 106 -10.74 -0.35 -8.11
N ASN A 107 -9.86 -1.04 -8.83
CA ASN A 107 -8.47 -1.22 -8.41
C ASN A 107 -7.55 -1.40 -9.60
N ALA A 108 -6.41 -0.73 -9.59
CA ALA A 108 -5.33 -0.96 -10.54
C ALA A 108 -3.97 -0.78 -9.87
N TYR A 109 -2.93 -1.34 -10.51
CA TYR A 109 -1.54 -1.24 -10.05
C TYR A 109 -0.71 -0.46 -11.07
N SER A 110 0.02 0.54 -10.61
CA SER A 110 0.94 1.34 -11.45
C SER A 110 2.20 0.57 -11.88
N GLN A 111 2.48 -0.54 -11.21
CA GLN A 111 3.73 -1.32 -11.32
C GLN A 111 4.98 -0.51 -10.95
N ASP A 112 4.82 0.52 -10.10
CA ASP A 112 5.89 1.42 -9.70
C ASP A 112 5.63 1.98 -8.28
N PHE A 113 6.69 2.30 -7.53
CA PHE A 113 6.58 2.97 -6.23
C PHE A 113 7.17 4.39 -6.25
N VAL A 114 7.65 4.87 -7.39
CA VAL A 114 8.38 6.14 -7.50
C VAL A 114 7.76 7.08 -8.53
N ALA A 115 7.45 6.59 -9.72
CA ALA A 115 6.98 7.38 -10.86
C ALA A 115 5.55 7.91 -10.63
N GLN A 116 5.43 9.17 -10.23
CA GLN A 116 4.15 9.80 -9.86
C GLN A 116 3.18 9.89 -11.04
N ASP A 117 3.68 10.12 -12.25
CA ASP A 117 2.91 10.19 -13.48
C ASP A 117 2.10 8.91 -13.74
N LYS A 118 2.67 7.75 -13.46
CA LYS A 118 1.97 6.46 -13.60
C LYS A 118 0.79 6.32 -12.66
N CYS A 119 0.96 6.71 -11.39
CA CYS A 119 -0.14 6.65 -10.42
C CYS A 119 -1.20 7.72 -10.71
N GLN A 120 -0.78 8.89 -11.24
CA GLN A 120 -1.69 9.93 -11.69
C GLN A 120 -2.56 9.43 -12.84
N GLU A 121 -1.97 8.80 -13.86
CA GLU A 121 -2.69 8.21 -14.98
C GLU A 121 -3.71 7.16 -14.52
N VAL A 122 -3.30 6.24 -13.64
CA VAL A 122 -4.19 5.21 -13.09
C VAL A 122 -5.37 5.85 -12.35
N ALA A 123 -5.10 6.86 -11.51
CA ALA A 123 -6.15 7.55 -10.76
C ALA A 123 -7.13 8.30 -11.69
N LEU A 124 -6.61 9.02 -12.69
CA LEU A 124 -7.45 9.74 -13.67
C LEU A 124 -8.36 8.80 -14.45
N ASN A 125 -7.86 7.62 -14.85
CA ASN A 125 -8.68 6.60 -15.50
C ASN A 125 -9.82 6.13 -14.59
N GLN A 126 -9.54 5.83 -13.32
CA GLN A 126 -10.55 5.40 -12.35
C GLN A 126 -11.57 6.51 -12.02
N ILE A 127 -11.11 7.78 -11.96
CA ILE A 127 -12.01 8.94 -11.80
C ILE A 127 -12.91 9.07 -13.03
N GLY A 128 -12.37 8.89 -14.23
CA GLY A 128 -13.13 8.83 -15.48
C GLY A 128 -14.20 7.74 -15.52
N GLU A 129 -13.98 6.63 -14.79
CA GLU A 129 -14.95 5.54 -14.58
C GLU A 129 -15.97 5.85 -13.47
N GLY A 130 -15.93 7.05 -12.87
CA GLY A 130 -16.89 7.53 -11.89
C GLY A 130 -16.44 7.42 -10.43
N SER A 131 -15.18 7.10 -10.16
CA SER A 131 -14.66 7.13 -8.79
C SER A 131 -14.63 8.57 -8.25
N ASP A 132 -15.21 8.79 -7.08
CA ASP A 132 -15.14 10.05 -6.35
C ASP A 132 -14.31 9.98 -5.06
N VAL A 133 -13.66 8.82 -4.83
CA VAL A 133 -12.69 8.61 -3.74
C VAL A 133 -11.54 7.73 -4.25
N VAL A 134 -10.32 8.22 -4.14
CA VAL A 134 -9.09 7.53 -4.56
C VAL A 134 -8.23 7.21 -3.35
N PHE A 135 -8.00 5.93 -3.05
CA PHE A 135 -7.07 5.49 -2.02
C PHE A 135 -5.74 5.06 -2.66
N GLN A 136 -4.64 5.73 -2.30
CA GLN A 136 -3.31 5.36 -2.79
C GLN A 136 -2.59 4.42 -1.85
N VAL A 137 -2.00 3.35 -2.39
CA VAL A 137 -1.13 2.39 -1.70
C VAL A 137 0.10 2.13 -2.58
N ALA A 138 0.80 3.21 -2.91
CA ALA A 138 1.84 3.18 -3.95
C ALA A 138 3.11 3.99 -3.59
N GLY A 139 3.35 4.21 -2.31
CA GLY A 139 4.53 4.96 -1.85
C GLY A 139 4.62 6.34 -2.50
N GLN A 140 5.80 6.70 -3.02
CA GLN A 140 6.02 8.01 -3.65
C GLN A 140 5.21 8.18 -4.95
N CYS A 141 5.01 7.12 -5.73
CA CYS A 141 4.13 7.13 -6.91
C CYS A 141 2.72 7.60 -6.53
N GLY A 142 2.21 7.17 -5.37
CA GLY A 142 0.87 7.51 -4.88
C GLY A 142 0.60 8.99 -4.70
N LEU A 143 1.64 9.83 -4.57
CA LEU A 143 1.47 11.30 -4.55
C LEU A 143 0.84 11.81 -5.85
N GLY A 144 1.13 11.17 -6.99
CA GLY A 144 0.47 11.47 -8.26
C GLY A 144 -1.02 11.15 -8.25
N ALA A 145 -1.43 10.08 -7.57
CA ALA A 145 -2.84 9.74 -7.39
C ALA A 145 -3.58 10.77 -6.50
N ILE A 146 -2.93 11.26 -5.44
CA ILE A 146 -3.48 12.34 -4.60
C ILE A 146 -3.62 13.63 -5.41
N THR A 147 -2.61 13.98 -6.23
CA THR A 147 -2.68 15.13 -7.13
C THR A 147 -3.85 15.00 -8.11
N ALA A 148 -4.03 13.84 -8.75
CA ALA A 148 -5.16 13.59 -9.65
C ALA A 148 -6.50 13.77 -8.95
N ALA A 149 -6.64 13.28 -7.73
CA ALA A 149 -7.84 13.44 -6.93
C ALA A 149 -8.14 14.92 -6.62
N ALA A 150 -7.11 15.67 -6.20
CA ALA A 150 -7.21 17.10 -5.92
C ALA A 150 -7.63 17.91 -7.16
N ASP A 151 -6.93 17.70 -8.29
CA ASP A 151 -7.21 18.38 -9.57
C ASP A 151 -8.62 18.08 -10.10
N SER A 152 -9.11 16.87 -9.82
CA SER A 152 -10.46 16.42 -10.21
C SER A 152 -11.54 16.78 -9.19
N SER A 153 -11.21 17.45 -8.08
CA SER A 153 -12.12 17.79 -6.98
C SER A 153 -12.84 16.56 -6.39
N VAL A 154 -12.15 15.43 -6.30
CA VAL A 154 -12.60 14.21 -5.62
C VAL A 154 -11.75 13.94 -4.38
N TRP A 155 -12.21 13.03 -3.51
CA TRP A 155 -11.49 12.71 -2.28
C TRP A 155 -10.23 11.88 -2.55
N GLY A 156 -9.13 12.26 -1.90
CA GLY A 156 -7.90 11.46 -1.85
C GLY A 156 -7.66 10.91 -0.45
N ILE A 157 -7.33 9.63 -0.35
CA ILE A 157 -6.91 8.99 0.90
C ILE A 157 -5.43 8.64 0.80
N GLY A 158 -4.62 9.20 1.69
CA GLY A 158 -3.19 8.95 1.80
C GLY A 158 -2.87 7.65 2.56
N VAL A 159 -1.60 7.29 2.62
CA VAL A 159 -1.08 6.11 3.34
C VAL A 159 0.20 6.43 4.08
N ASP A 160 0.48 5.72 5.17
CA ASP A 160 1.67 5.73 6.01
C ASP A 160 1.93 7.03 6.79
N SER A 161 1.70 8.19 6.21
CA SER A 161 1.90 9.50 6.83
C SER A 161 0.77 10.46 6.48
N ASP A 162 0.65 11.54 7.22
CA ASP A 162 -0.28 12.61 6.87
C ASP A 162 0.13 13.25 5.53
N GLN A 163 -0.74 13.11 4.54
CA GLN A 163 -0.56 13.63 3.18
C GLN A 163 -1.60 14.72 2.83
N ALA A 164 -2.37 15.20 3.80
CA ALA A 164 -3.43 16.19 3.58
C ALA A 164 -2.92 17.52 2.98
N PHE A 165 -1.65 17.84 3.22
CA PHE A 165 -1.02 19.04 2.65
C PHE A 165 -0.81 18.99 1.13
N LEU A 166 -0.98 17.81 0.50
CA LEU A 166 -0.82 17.64 -0.94
C LEU A 166 -2.13 17.83 -1.72
N GLY A 167 -3.25 17.88 -1.03
CA GLY A 167 -4.56 17.99 -1.66
C GLY A 167 -5.45 19.04 -1.00
N THR A 168 -6.34 19.64 -1.78
CA THR A 168 -7.35 20.60 -1.28
C THR A 168 -8.56 19.91 -0.65
N GLN A 169 -8.74 18.62 -0.88
CA GLN A 169 -9.77 17.77 -0.30
C GLN A 169 -9.16 16.43 0.10
N GLY A 170 -8.42 16.44 1.23
CA GLY A 170 -7.88 15.22 1.84
C GLY A 170 -8.82 14.67 2.92
N LEU A 171 -8.88 13.35 3.00
CA LEU A 171 -9.40 12.60 4.14
C LEU A 171 -8.24 12.03 4.94
#